data_bed544fd6c52bc2d476481d404130fb0
#
_entry.id   bed544fd6c52bc2d476481d404130fb0
#
_cell.length_a   1.000
_cell.length_b   1.000
_cell.length_c   1.000
_cell.angle_alpha   90.00
_cell.angle_beta   90.00
_cell.angle_gamma   90.00
#
_symmetry.space_group_name_H-M   'P 1'
#
loop_
_entity.id
_entity.type
_entity.pdbx_description
1 polymer ?
#
loop_
_entity_poly.entity_id
_entity_poly.type
_entity_poly.pdbx_seq_one_letter_code
_entity_poly.pdbx_strand_id
1 'polypeptide(L)'
;MTLHKAMLATSLSLRDRLIEDLNDTQTYMRESKAKCVNYLSIEYLLGRLLHHILINVNLESEYKGALYEMGYKLEDMFDDDKDAALGNGGLGRLAACYMDSLATMNIYGGGKSSHSGIAWGYGIRYNYGIFEQRIEDGWQVEYPDFWLSYGNPWEIERVDVRYVIHFGGRCRERTVNGVKRVRRSGDA
;
A
#
# COMPACT_ATOMS: atom_id res chain seq x y z
N MET A 1 -8.85 0.42 27.76
CA MET A 1 -8.76 0.19 26.30
C MET A 1 -7.76 -0.93 26.10
N THR A 2 -7.99 -1.88 25.16
CA THR A 2 -7.01 -2.96 24.90
C THR A 2 -5.84 -2.41 24.09
N LEU A 3 -4.66 -3.06 24.15
CA LEU A 3 -3.48 -2.69 23.37
C LEU A 3 -3.81 -2.57 21.88
N HIS A 4 -4.50 -3.57 21.32
CA HIS A 4 -4.94 -3.56 19.91
C HIS A 4 -5.79 -2.32 19.55
N LYS A 5 -6.75 -1.92 20.40
CA LYS A 5 -7.54 -0.70 20.17
C LYS A 5 -6.69 0.56 20.25
N ALA A 6 -5.69 0.59 21.13
CA ALA A 6 -4.75 1.70 21.21
C ALA A 6 -3.87 1.78 19.97
N MET A 7 -3.35 0.65 19.50
CA MET A 7 -2.59 0.56 18.25
C MET A 7 -3.42 1.03 17.05
N LEU A 8 -4.66 0.58 16.93
CA LEU A 8 -5.56 1.00 15.86
C LEU A 8 -5.83 2.51 15.89
N ALA A 9 -6.10 3.07 17.08
CA ALA A 9 -6.32 4.51 17.25
C ALA A 9 -5.07 5.33 16.88
N THR A 10 -3.89 4.86 17.28
CA THR A 10 -2.60 5.44 16.90
C THR A 10 -2.41 5.44 15.38
N SER A 11 -2.65 4.30 14.75
CA SER A 11 -2.55 4.15 13.30
C SER A 11 -3.52 5.06 12.54
N LEU A 12 -4.76 5.19 13.02
CA LEU A 12 -5.76 6.08 12.40
C LEU A 12 -5.39 7.55 12.54
N SER A 13 -4.87 7.96 13.72
CA SER A 13 -4.37 9.32 13.92
C SER A 13 -3.21 9.65 12.98
N LEU A 14 -2.32 8.68 12.75
CA LEU A 14 -1.20 8.83 11.83
C LEU A 14 -1.67 8.88 10.37
N ARG A 15 -2.68 8.06 10.04
CA ARG A 15 -3.28 8.04 8.71
C ARG A 15 -3.86 9.40 8.30
N ASP A 16 -4.43 10.15 9.24
CA ASP A 16 -5.00 11.48 8.94
C ASP A 16 -3.90 12.41 8.41
N ARG A 17 -2.70 12.37 8.97
CA ARG A 17 -1.54 13.11 8.44
C ARG A 17 -1.14 12.66 7.04
N LEU A 18 -1.07 11.33 6.84
CA LEU A 18 -0.74 10.78 5.53
C LEU A 18 -1.75 11.15 4.44
N ILE A 19 -3.03 11.31 4.79
CA ILE A 19 -4.07 11.74 3.84
C ILE A 19 -3.87 13.20 3.44
N GLU A 20 -3.48 14.08 4.37
CA GLU A 20 -3.14 15.47 4.06
C GLU A 20 -1.97 15.52 3.08
N ASP A 21 -0.86 14.86 3.38
CA ASP A 21 0.32 14.78 2.51
C ASP A 21 -0.01 14.18 1.14
N LEU A 22 -0.86 13.14 1.10
CA LEU A 22 -1.32 12.52 -0.14
C LEU A 22 -2.09 13.50 -1.02
N ASN A 23 -3.00 14.27 -0.44
CA ASN A 23 -3.81 15.26 -1.16
C ASN A 23 -2.93 16.38 -1.74
N ASP A 24 -1.98 16.87 -0.95
CA ASP A 24 -1.04 17.90 -1.39
C ASP A 24 -0.17 17.41 -2.55
N THR A 25 0.33 16.18 -2.43
CA THR A 25 1.13 15.56 -3.48
C THR A 25 0.32 15.34 -4.76
N GLN A 26 -0.93 14.87 -4.66
CA GLN A 26 -1.81 14.71 -5.83
C GLN A 26 -2.13 16.05 -6.50
N THR A 27 -2.32 17.10 -5.73
CA THR A 27 -2.56 18.44 -6.24
C THR A 27 -1.34 18.95 -6.98
N TYR A 28 -0.15 18.85 -6.37
CA TYR A 28 1.11 19.21 -7.02
C TYR A 28 1.33 18.46 -8.33
N MET A 29 1.12 17.14 -8.36
CA MET A 29 1.27 16.33 -9.57
C MET A 29 0.34 16.78 -10.70
N ARG A 30 -0.90 17.15 -10.36
CA ARG A 30 -1.90 17.63 -11.32
C ARG A 30 -1.49 18.97 -11.92
N GLU A 31 -1.05 19.90 -11.07
CA GLU A 31 -0.67 21.26 -11.49
C GLU A 31 0.63 21.27 -12.29
N SER A 32 1.63 20.51 -11.86
CA SER A 32 2.93 20.40 -12.52
C SER A 32 2.92 19.52 -13.77
N LYS A 33 1.83 18.78 -14.02
CA LYS A 33 1.74 17.77 -15.09
C LYS A 33 2.91 16.77 -15.03
N ALA A 34 3.30 16.40 -13.84
CA ALA A 34 4.44 15.51 -13.59
C ALA A 34 4.22 14.14 -14.25
N LYS A 35 5.31 13.53 -14.70
CA LYS A 35 5.25 12.15 -15.17
C LYS A 35 5.11 11.22 -13.96
N CYS A 36 4.19 10.27 -14.05
CA CYS A 36 3.97 9.29 -13.01
C CYS A 36 4.57 7.93 -13.40
N VAL A 37 5.15 7.23 -12.44
CA VAL A 37 5.49 5.82 -12.59
C VAL A 37 4.36 4.99 -12.01
N ASN A 38 3.92 4.00 -12.77
CA ASN A 38 2.91 3.05 -12.35
C ASN A 38 3.57 1.69 -12.27
N TYR A 39 3.59 1.10 -11.07
CA TYR A 39 4.12 -0.23 -10.83
C TYR A 39 2.96 -1.23 -10.76
N LEU A 40 2.98 -2.23 -11.62
CA LEU A 40 1.94 -3.27 -11.66
C LEU A 40 2.50 -4.57 -11.08
N SER A 41 1.87 -5.07 -10.04
CA SER A 41 2.19 -6.36 -9.43
C SER A 41 0.93 -7.01 -8.87
N ILE A 42 0.90 -8.33 -8.84
CA ILE A 42 -0.15 -9.07 -8.13
C ILE A 42 0.17 -9.24 -6.64
N GLU A 43 1.39 -8.93 -6.23
CA GLU A 43 1.86 -9.06 -4.85
C GLU A 43 2.54 -7.78 -4.38
N TYR A 44 2.30 -7.40 -3.11
CA TYR A 44 2.96 -6.33 -2.40
C TYR A 44 3.17 -6.76 -0.95
N LEU A 45 4.37 -7.21 -0.61
CA LEU A 45 4.73 -7.64 0.74
C LEU A 45 5.40 -6.49 1.49
N LEU A 46 4.59 -5.60 2.05
CA LEU A 46 5.06 -4.39 2.73
C LEU A 46 5.62 -4.70 4.12
N GLY A 47 5.02 -5.66 4.83
CA GLY A 47 5.35 -5.94 6.21
C GLY A 47 4.61 -5.03 7.20
N ARG A 48 5.15 -4.87 8.40
CA ARG A 48 4.61 -4.01 9.46
C ARG A 48 4.80 -2.54 9.10
N LEU A 49 3.75 -1.74 9.17
CA LEU A 49 3.77 -0.37 8.66
C LEU A 49 3.85 0.69 9.74
N LEU A 50 3.34 0.46 10.95
CA LEU A 50 3.24 1.48 11.99
C LEU A 50 4.60 2.11 12.32
N HIS A 51 5.59 1.31 12.63
CA HIS A 51 6.93 1.82 12.97
C HIS A 51 7.60 2.51 11.78
N HIS A 52 7.50 1.89 10.59
CA HIS A 52 8.06 2.44 9.37
C HIS A 52 7.48 3.83 9.04
N ILE A 53 6.17 3.99 9.18
CA ILE A 53 5.50 5.28 8.93
C ILE A 53 5.91 6.32 9.98
N LEU A 54 5.95 5.96 11.27
CA LEU A 54 6.36 6.88 12.34
C LEU A 54 7.76 7.46 12.11
N ILE A 55 8.69 6.62 11.66
CA ILE A 55 10.05 7.05 11.30
C ILE A 55 10.01 8.01 10.10
N ASN A 56 9.28 7.64 9.04
CA ASN A 56 9.24 8.43 7.80
C ASN A 56 8.62 9.81 7.98
N VAL A 57 7.60 9.94 8.85
CA VAL A 57 7.00 11.25 9.17
C VAL A 57 7.70 11.96 10.33
N ASN A 58 8.76 11.36 10.90
CA ASN A 58 9.54 11.90 12.01
C ASN A 58 8.69 12.26 13.25
N LEU A 59 7.75 11.40 13.61
CA LEU A 59 6.84 11.57 14.75
C LEU A 59 6.97 10.48 15.83
N GLU A 60 8.00 9.65 15.75
CA GLU A 60 8.16 8.51 16.68
C GLU A 60 8.27 8.98 18.14
N SER A 61 9.06 10.02 18.41
CA SER A 61 9.26 10.54 19.75
C SER A 61 8.01 11.15 20.35
N GLU A 62 7.24 11.89 19.59
CA GLU A 62 6.00 12.53 20.00
C GLU A 62 4.92 11.49 20.34
N TYR A 63 4.76 10.50 19.47
CA TYR A 63 3.82 9.41 19.73
C TYR A 63 4.25 8.55 20.91
N LYS A 64 5.55 8.27 21.05
CA LYS A 64 6.08 7.54 22.20
C LYS A 64 5.79 8.26 23.52
N GLY A 65 6.00 9.58 23.58
CA GLY A 65 5.69 10.40 24.76
C GLY A 65 4.20 10.40 25.08
N ALA A 66 3.35 10.69 24.11
CA ALA A 66 1.90 10.73 24.29
C ALA A 66 1.31 9.38 24.73
N LEU A 67 1.78 8.29 24.13
CA LEU A 67 1.32 6.93 24.49
C LEU A 67 1.79 6.53 25.89
N TYR A 68 3.00 6.93 26.27
CA TYR A 68 3.52 6.68 27.60
C TYR A 68 2.66 7.37 28.69
N GLU A 69 2.23 8.62 28.47
CA GLU A 69 1.32 9.33 29.36
C GLU A 69 -0.04 8.64 29.49
N MET A 70 -0.49 7.94 28.45
CA MET A 70 -1.70 7.14 28.45
C MET A 70 -1.52 5.72 29.02
N GLY A 71 -0.31 5.37 29.46
CA GLY A 71 0.03 4.07 30.05
C GLY A 71 0.31 2.96 29.03
N TYR A 72 0.67 3.31 27.80
CA TYR A 72 1.05 2.36 26.74
C TYR A 72 2.52 2.51 26.35
N LYS A 73 3.13 1.41 25.96
CA LYS A 73 4.45 1.42 25.33
C LYS A 73 4.28 1.29 23.82
N LEU A 74 4.94 2.17 23.08
CA LEU A 74 4.88 2.15 21.61
C LEU A 74 5.46 0.85 21.04
N GLU A 75 6.50 0.33 21.66
CA GLU A 75 7.17 -0.90 21.26
C GLU A 75 6.23 -2.12 21.30
N ASP A 76 5.37 -2.20 22.30
CA ASP A 76 4.38 -3.30 22.43
C ASP A 76 3.36 -3.25 21.28
N MET A 77 3.08 -2.07 20.71
CA MET A 77 2.18 -1.91 19.56
C MET A 77 2.80 -2.40 18.26
N PHE A 78 4.12 -2.32 18.12
CA PHE A 78 4.81 -2.84 16.93
C PHE A 78 4.69 -4.36 16.81
N ASP A 79 4.58 -5.06 17.94
CA ASP A 79 4.38 -6.51 17.97
C ASP A 79 2.93 -6.92 17.65
N ASP A 80 1.97 -6.03 17.94
CA ASP A 80 0.55 -6.23 17.60
C ASP A 80 0.22 -5.81 16.15
N ASP A 81 1.10 -5.07 15.48
CA ASP A 81 0.93 -4.66 14.08
C ASP A 81 1.10 -5.85 13.16
N LYS A 82 0.07 -6.16 12.39
CA LYS A 82 0.07 -7.26 11.42
C LYS A 82 0.80 -6.84 10.14
N ASP A 83 1.51 -7.79 9.55
CA ASP A 83 2.11 -7.59 8.24
C ASP A 83 1.04 -7.24 7.21
N ALA A 84 1.24 -6.13 6.49
CA ALA A 84 0.50 -5.90 5.25
C ALA A 84 1.07 -6.85 4.18
N ALA A 85 0.53 -8.07 4.15
CA ALA A 85 1.10 -9.22 3.46
C ALA A 85 0.25 -9.65 2.27
N LEU A 86 0.23 -8.83 1.23
CA LEU A 86 -0.34 -9.23 -0.06
C LEU A 86 0.73 -9.92 -0.90
N GLY A 87 1.27 -11.02 -0.42
CA GLY A 87 2.37 -11.75 -1.03
C GLY A 87 3.14 -12.59 -0.04
N ASN A 88 4.02 -13.47 -0.52
CA ASN A 88 4.77 -14.39 0.33
C ASN A 88 6.25 -14.56 -0.02
N GLY A 89 6.75 -13.90 -1.04
CA GLY A 89 8.11 -14.12 -1.50
C GLY A 89 8.75 -12.93 -2.21
N GLY A 90 9.75 -13.23 -3.01
CA GLY A 90 10.59 -12.23 -3.68
C GLY A 90 9.83 -11.27 -4.60
N LEU A 91 8.79 -11.74 -5.30
CA LEU A 91 7.97 -10.88 -6.16
C LEU A 91 7.29 -9.76 -5.35
N GLY A 92 6.62 -10.13 -4.26
CA GLY A 92 5.94 -9.16 -3.40
C GLY A 92 6.91 -8.24 -2.67
N ARG A 93 8.05 -8.77 -2.21
CA ARG A 93 9.07 -7.94 -1.55
C ARG A 93 9.78 -7.01 -2.52
N LEU A 94 10.03 -7.44 -3.76
CA LEU A 94 10.59 -6.58 -4.80
C LEU A 94 9.68 -5.37 -5.07
N ALA A 95 8.37 -5.61 -5.20
CA ALA A 95 7.40 -4.53 -5.38
C ALA A 95 7.45 -3.52 -4.21
N ALA A 96 7.47 -3.99 -2.97
CA ALA A 96 7.61 -3.14 -1.78
C ALA A 96 8.90 -2.32 -1.79
N CYS A 97 10.03 -2.93 -2.11
CA CYS A 97 11.32 -2.25 -2.17
C CYS A 97 11.37 -1.21 -3.31
N TYR A 98 10.78 -1.48 -4.48
CA TYR A 98 10.72 -0.50 -5.56
C TYR A 98 9.85 0.70 -5.19
N MET A 99 8.69 0.48 -4.56
CA MET A 99 7.82 1.58 -4.12
C MET A 99 8.55 2.48 -3.12
N ASP A 100 9.26 1.90 -2.16
CA ASP A 100 10.05 2.64 -1.18
C ASP A 100 11.21 3.40 -1.84
N SER A 101 11.96 2.77 -2.74
CA SER A 101 13.04 3.42 -3.49
C SER A 101 12.55 4.58 -4.36
N LEU A 102 11.41 4.43 -5.02
CA LEU A 102 10.80 5.50 -5.82
C LEU A 102 10.42 6.69 -4.94
N ALA A 103 9.86 6.46 -3.76
CA ALA A 103 9.55 7.49 -2.80
C ALA A 103 10.82 8.20 -2.29
N THR A 104 11.84 7.44 -1.89
CA THR A 104 13.10 7.96 -1.35
C THR A 104 13.88 8.78 -2.36
N MET A 105 13.88 8.38 -3.63
CA MET A 105 14.63 9.07 -4.68
C MET A 105 13.92 10.32 -5.22
N ASN A 106 12.76 10.68 -4.72
CA ASN A 106 11.98 11.84 -5.18
C ASN A 106 11.85 11.91 -6.72
N ILE A 107 11.68 10.78 -7.39
CA ILE A 107 11.70 10.69 -8.86
C ILE A 107 10.67 11.60 -9.52
N TYR A 108 9.70 12.13 -8.76
CA TYR A 108 8.60 12.97 -9.24
C TYR A 108 8.56 14.38 -8.66
N GLY A 109 9.51 14.76 -7.83
CA GLY A 109 9.51 16.03 -7.14
C GLY A 109 10.71 16.92 -7.49
N GLY A 110 10.79 17.47 -8.70
CA GLY A 110 11.70 18.58 -9.00
C GLY A 110 11.21 19.90 -8.38
N GLY A 111 11.15 20.00 -7.07
CA GLY A 111 10.75 21.23 -6.38
C GLY A 111 11.17 21.20 -4.91
N LYS A 112 11.54 22.36 -4.38
CA LYS A 112 12.06 22.60 -3.02
C LYS A 112 11.05 22.36 -1.89
N SER A 113 10.07 21.49 -2.04
CA SER A 113 9.16 21.10 -0.97
C SER A 113 9.43 19.66 -0.56
N SER A 114 9.43 19.41 0.71
CA SER A 114 9.67 18.14 1.39
C SER A 114 8.60 17.06 1.12
N HIS A 115 7.89 17.14 0.01
CA HIS A 115 6.83 16.23 -0.34
C HIS A 115 7.35 15.19 -1.32
N SER A 116 7.42 13.98 -0.84
CA SER A 116 7.87 12.80 -1.56
C SER A 116 7.04 12.56 -2.81
N GLY A 117 7.68 12.20 -3.90
CA GLY A 117 6.97 11.75 -5.09
C GLY A 117 6.08 10.54 -4.78
N ILE A 118 4.91 10.45 -5.42
CA ILE A 118 4.02 9.30 -5.31
C ILE A 118 4.32 8.36 -6.48
N ALA A 119 4.64 7.12 -6.14
CA ALA A 119 4.59 6.02 -7.07
C ALA A 119 3.26 5.27 -6.87
N TRP A 120 2.58 4.95 -7.96
CA TRP A 120 1.34 4.20 -7.92
C TRP A 120 1.62 2.71 -8.12
N GLY A 121 1.27 1.90 -7.13
CA GLY A 121 1.23 0.46 -7.25
C GLY A 121 -0.17 -0.02 -7.60
N TYR A 122 -0.29 -0.88 -8.59
CA TYR A 122 -1.55 -1.49 -9.00
C TYR A 122 -1.46 -2.99 -8.85
N GLY A 123 -2.45 -3.60 -8.22
CA GLY A 123 -2.50 -5.03 -8.00
C GLY A 123 -3.91 -5.53 -7.71
N ILE A 124 -4.00 -6.82 -7.44
CA ILE A 124 -5.23 -7.46 -7.02
C ILE A 124 -5.19 -7.59 -5.50
N ARG A 125 -6.23 -7.12 -4.84
CA ARG A 125 -6.39 -7.32 -3.40
C ARG A 125 -6.95 -8.72 -3.14
N TYR A 126 -6.26 -9.49 -2.31
CA TYR A 126 -6.75 -10.76 -1.79
C TYR A 126 -7.25 -10.56 -0.35
N ASN A 127 -8.42 -11.10 -0.02
CA ASN A 127 -8.95 -11.02 1.34
C ASN A 127 -8.14 -11.85 2.33
N TYR A 128 -7.52 -12.92 1.84
CA TYR A 128 -6.56 -13.72 2.59
C TYR A 128 -5.19 -13.49 1.98
N GLY A 129 -4.17 -13.35 2.82
CA GLY A 129 -2.78 -13.45 2.39
C GLY A 129 -2.53 -14.79 1.74
N ILE A 130 -1.37 -14.98 1.11
CA ILE A 130 -1.13 -16.23 0.38
C ILE A 130 -1.07 -17.37 1.38
N PHE A 131 -0.22 -17.29 2.39
CA PHE A 131 -0.21 -18.21 3.53
C PHE A 131 0.66 -17.69 4.69
N GLU A 132 0.33 -18.14 5.90
CA GLU A 132 1.14 -17.98 7.11
C GLU A 132 1.88 -19.31 7.36
N GLN A 133 3.18 -19.25 7.59
CA GLN A 133 3.99 -20.43 7.93
C GLN A 133 4.06 -20.59 9.44
N ARG A 134 3.82 -21.81 9.91
CA ARG A 134 3.99 -22.20 11.31
C ARG A 134 4.86 -23.45 11.41
N ILE A 135 5.49 -23.61 12.56
CA ILE A 135 6.22 -24.85 12.86
C ILE A 135 5.40 -25.63 13.88
N GLU A 136 4.93 -26.80 13.47
CA GLU A 136 4.19 -27.72 14.32
C GLU A 136 4.92 -29.08 14.33
N ASP A 137 5.24 -29.58 15.51
CA ASP A 137 6.00 -30.83 15.71
C ASP A 137 7.31 -30.91 14.90
N GLY A 138 7.97 -29.77 14.70
CA GLY A 138 9.20 -29.66 13.93
C GLY A 138 9.01 -29.60 12.41
N TRP A 139 7.78 -29.58 11.92
CA TRP A 139 7.44 -29.49 10.51
C TRP A 139 6.85 -28.14 10.16
N GLN A 140 7.16 -27.63 8.96
CA GLN A 140 6.52 -26.46 8.41
C GLN A 140 5.09 -26.80 7.98
N VAL A 141 4.12 -26.02 8.49
CA VAL A 141 2.71 -26.12 8.13
C VAL A 141 2.25 -24.78 7.60
N GLU A 142 1.42 -24.79 6.56
CA GLU A 142 0.90 -23.60 5.91
C GLU A 142 -0.57 -23.40 6.27
N TYR A 143 -0.91 -22.16 6.70
CA TYR A 143 -2.27 -21.74 7.03
C TYR A 143 -2.67 -20.55 6.20
N PRO A 144 -3.97 -20.38 5.89
CA PRO A 144 -4.45 -19.14 5.29
C PRO A 144 -4.13 -17.95 6.17
N ASP A 145 -3.50 -16.92 5.60
CA ASP A 145 -3.21 -15.69 6.32
C ASP A 145 -4.42 -14.75 6.27
N PHE A 146 -5.05 -14.53 7.43
CA PHE A 146 -6.21 -13.67 7.59
C PHE A 146 -5.79 -12.23 7.95
N TRP A 147 -4.88 -11.66 7.23
CA TRP A 147 -4.27 -10.36 7.50
C TRP A 147 -5.25 -9.18 7.59
N LEU A 148 -6.46 -9.32 7.05
CA LEU A 148 -7.53 -8.31 7.08
C LEU A 148 -8.60 -8.57 8.15
N SER A 149 -8.44 -9.56 9.04
CA SER A 149 -9.48 -9.96 10.00
C SER A 149 -9.94 -8.83 10.92
N TYR A 150 -9.06 -7.88 11.22
CA TYR A 150 -9.35 -6.72 12.07
C TYR A 150 -9.40 -5.41 11.30
N GLY A 151 -9.52 -5.48 9.96
CA GLY A 151 -9.41 -4.33 9.08
C GLY A 151 -7.95 -3.95 8.81
N ASN A 152 -7.78 -2.89 8.03
CA ASN A 152 -6.46 -2.33 7.73
C ASN A 152 -6.51 -0.80 7.90
N PRO A 153 -5.86 -0.24 8.92
CA PRO A 153 -5.89 1.21 9.15
C PRO A 153 -5.26 2.02 8.03
N TRP A 154 -4.38 1.41 7.24
CA TRP A 154 -3.66 2.05 6.14
C TRP A 154 -4.42 2.04 4.81
N GLU A 155 -5.58 1.41 4.78
CA GLU A 155 -6.42 1.31 3.59
C GLU A 155 -7.40 2.48 3.50
N ILE A 156 -7.48 3.09 2.31
CA ILE A 156 -8.46 4.12 1.96
C ILE A 156 -9.32 3.56 0.84
N GLU A 157 -10.55 3.22 1.14
CA GLU A 157 -11.49 2.74 0.13
C GLU A 157 -12.00 3.89 -0.74
N ARG A 158 -11.86 3.75 -2.06
CA ARG A 158 -12.33 4.71 -3.06
C ARG A 158 -13.51 4.12 -3.81
N VAL A 159 -14.70 4.24 -3.23
CA VAL A 159 -15.95 3.73 -3.81
C VAL A 159 -16.38 4.48 -5.07
N ASP A 160 -15.85 5.69 -5.26
CA ASP A 160 -16.08 6.57 -6.40
C ASP A 160 -15.26 6.18 -7.65
N VAL A 161 -14.21 5.38 -7.49
CA VAL A 161 -13.32 4.97 -8.57
C VAL A 161 -13.60 3.52 -8.94
N ARG A 162 -14.12 3.30 -10.15
CA ARG A 162 -14.43 1.96 -10.65
C ARG A 162 -13.90 1.78 -12.06
N TYR A 163 -13.24 0.66 -12.28
CA TYR A 163 -12.75 0.24 -13.58
C TYR A 163 -13.47 -1.04 -14.00
N VAL A 164 -14.15 -1.00 -15.13
CA VAL A 164 -14.80 -2.19 -15.68
C VAL A 164 -13.77 -3.01 -16.43
N ILE A 165 -13.52 -4.23 -15.96
CA ILE A 165 -12.60 -5.17 -16.59
C ILE A 165 -13.41 -6.23 -17.33
N HIS A 166 -13.28 -6.24 -18.64
CA HIS A 166 -13.96 -7.21 -19.49
C HIS A 166 -13.07 -8.44 -19.72
N PHE A 167 -13.62 -9.61 -19.49
CA PHE A 167 -12.96 -10.90 -19.77
C PHE A 167 -13.50 -11.48 -21.08
N GLY A 168 -12.70 -12.30 -21.76
CA GLY A 168 -13.08 -12.86 -23.06
C GLY A 168 -13.03 -11.82 -24.19
N GLY A 169 -13.90 -11.95 -25.17
CA GLY A 169 -13.98 -11.10 -26.37
C GLY A 169 -12.98 -11.49 -27.45
N ARG A 170 -13.07 -10.83 -28.58
CA ARG A 170 -12.22 -11.06 -29.76
C ARG A 170 -11.44 -9.81 -30.12
N CYS A 171 -10.17 -9.95 -30.47
CA CYS A 171 -9.39 -8.87 -31.03
C CYS A 171 -9.67 -8.76 -32.53
N ARG A 172 -10.02 -7.55 -32.99
CA ARG A 172 -10.14 -7.25 -34.42
C ARG A 172 -9.05 -6.27 -34.81
N GLU A 173 -8.27 -6.64 -35.80
CA GLU A 173 -7.33 -5.72 -36.41
C GLU A 173 -8.06 -4.87 -37.45
N ARG A 174 -7.83 -3.58 -37.42
CA ARG A 174 -8.31 -2.65 -38.46
C ARG A 174 -7.16 -1.72 -38.83
N THR A 175 -6.91 -1.62 -40.11
CA THR A 175 -5.96 -0.65 -40.66
C THR A 175 -6.69 0.68 -40.89
N VAL A 176 -6.25 1.73 -40.22
CA VAL A 176 -6.77 3.08 -40.41
C VAL A 176 -5.58 3.98 -40.80
N ASN A 177 -5.68 4.60 -41.96
CA ASN A 177 -4.62 5.46 -42.53
C ASN A 177 -3.25 4.75 -42.56
N GLY A 178 -3.20 3.49 -42.99
CA GLY A 178 -1.97 2.71 -43.08
C GLY A 178 -1.41 2.19 -41.75
N VAL A 179 -2.01 2.54 -40.63
CA VAL A 179 -1.60 2.09 -39.28
C VAL A 179 -2.51 0.97 -38.79
N LYS A 180 -1.91 -0.17 -38.46
CA LYS A 180 -2.65 -1.28 -37.81
C LYS A 180 -3.08 -0.86 -36.42
N ARG A 181 -4.38 -0.90 -36.15
CA ARG A 181 -4.97 -0.71 -34.82
C ARG A 181 -5.69 -1.97 -34.41
N VAL A 182 -5.44 -2.42 -33.19
CA VAL A 182 -6.15 -3.54 -32.57
C VAL A 182 -7.26 -2.98 -31.71
N ARG A 183 -8.50 -3.36 -31.97
CA ARG A 183 -9.66 -3.06 -31.11
C ARG A 183 -10.19 -4.37 -30.55
N ARG A 184 -10.34 -4.42 -29.24
CA ARG A 184 -11.03 -5.51 -28.56
C ARG A 184 -12.54 -5.24 -28.65
N SER A 185 -13.30 -6.17 -29.20
CA SER A 185 -14.75 -6.20 -29.05
C SER A 185 -15.06 -7.21 -27.96
N GLY A 186 -15.53 -6.74 -26.82
CA GLY A 186 -16.07 -7.60 -25.78
C GLY A 186 -17.56 -7.70 -25.98
N ASP A 187 -18.10 -8.90 -25.94
CA ASP A 187 -19.52 -9.08 -25.64
C ASP A 187 -19.64 -8.92 -24.12
N ALA A 188 -20.60 -8.07 -23.71
CA ALA A 188 -20.92 -7.83 -22.30
C ALA A 188 -21.59 -9.06 -21.68
#